data_2d6ad3511bb407e21f25c754aeb64e15
#
_entry.id   2d6ad3511bb407e21f25c754aeb64e15
#
_cell.length_a   1.000
_cell.length_b   1.000
_cell.length_c   1.000
_cell.angle_alpha   90.00
_cell.angle_beta   90.00
_cell.angle_gamma   90.00
#
_symmetry.space_group_name_H-M   'P 1'
#
loop_
_entity.id
_entity.type
_entity.pdbx_description
1 polymer ?
#
loop_
_entity_poly.entity_id
_entity_poly.type
_entity_poly.pdbx_seq_one_letter_code
_entity_poly.pdbx_strand_id
1 'polypeptide(L)'
;RAAAHCVDVFTTVSNITAYEAEYLLRRKPDGVLPNGLNVVKFSAMHEFQNLHQVAKERINHFVRGHFYGHYNFELENTLYFFTAGRYEYRNKGIDMYIESLARLNARLKACNSPITVVAFIITPAKVNSFTVETLKGQALIKQLEDTVEEVSTRIGKRIFEMAARGKEPQLEDLLTEQDRVLLKRRVFSLKRDSLPPIVTHNMVSDSEDPVLSQLRSVHLFNNDDDRVKIVFHPEFLNANNPVIGLDYEEFIRGTHLGVFPSYYEPWGYTPAECTVMGVPSITTNLSGFGCFMEDNIVNPQDYGIYIVDRRLKSAEESMDQLASYMFEFCQKTRRQRINQRNRTERLSDILDWKRMGIEYMKARQCALRRCYPDSFDDSASFSPYDRDEHLKLSRPQSIPGTPLIGADLSTYDLAALSISA
;
A
#
# COMPACT_ATOMS: atom_id res chain seq x y z
N ARG A 1 0.93 27.86 -23.92
CA ARG A 1 0.83 27.54 -25.34
C ARG A 1 2.03 28.05 -26.12
N ALA A 2 2.41 29.33 -26.02
CA ALA A 2 3.56 29.88 -26.73
C ALA A 2 4.84 29.06 -26.52
N ALA A 3 5.27 28.82 -25.27
CA ALA A 3 6.44 28.06 -24.98
C ALA A 3 6.43 26.65 -25.64
N ALA A 4 5.31 25.94 -25.60
CA ALA A 4 5.18 24.64 -26.24
C ALA A 4 5.38 24.67 -27.76
N HIS A 5 5.12 25.83 -28.45
CA HIS A 5 5.31 25.97 -29.87
C HIS A 5 6.69 26.48 -30.28
N CYS A 6 7.45 27.04 -29.33
CA CYS A 6 8.77 27.61 -29.58
C CYS A 6 9.94 26.65 -29.29
N VAL A 7 9.69 25.50 -28.69
CA VAL A 7 10.73 24.52 -28.35
C VAL A 7 10.96 23.53 -29.48
N ASP A 8 12.18 23.06 -29.66
CA ASP A 8 12.55 22.10 -30.71
C ASP A 8 11.91 20.73 -30.49
N VAL A 9 11.90 20.27 -29.23
CA VAL A 9 11.24 19.02 -28.82
C VAL A 9 10.35 19.31 -27.63
N PHE A 10 9.08 18.96 -27.75
CA PHE A 10 8.06 19.08 -26.73
C PHE A 10 7.67 17.70 -26.20
N THR A 11 7.82 17.46 -24.91
CA THR A 11 7.53 16.17 -24.28
C THR A 11 6.57 16.30 -23.11
N THR A 12 5.91 15.22 -22.77
CA THR A 12 5.01 15.11 -21.60
C THR A 12 5.34 13.86 -20.80
N VAL A 13 4.82 13.78 -19.57
CA VAL A 13 5.16 12.71 -18.61
C VAL A 13 4.31 11.45 -18.80
N SER A 14 3.17 11.54 -19.46
CA SER A 14 2.24 10.43 -19.64
C SER A 14 1.36 10.61 -20.87
N ASN A 15 0.70 9.53 -21.29
CA ASN A 15 -0.25 9.56 -22.41
C ASN A 15 -1.44 10.48 -22.12
N ILE A 16 -1.87 10.61 -20.84
CA ILE A 16 -2.95 11.51 -20.43
C ILE A 16 -2.54 12.96 -20.69
N THR A 17 -1.36 13.35 -20.20
CA THR A 17 -0.84 14.71 -20.40
C THR A 17 -0.49 14.98 -21.85
N ALA A 18 -0.13 13.96 -22.65
CA ALA A 18 0.07 14.08 -24.08
C ALA A 18 -1.25 14.38 -24.80
N TYR A 19 -2.30 13.67 -24.48
CA TYR A 19 -3.65 13.92 -25.02
C TYR A 19 -4.12 15.33 -24.70
N GLU A 20 -4.00 15.76 -23.43
CA GLU A 20 -4.35 17.13 -23.04
C GLU A 20 -3.54 18.18 -23.79
N ALA A 21 -2.23 17.99 -23.93
CA ALA A 21 -1.36 18.90 -24.65
C ALA A 21 -1.75 19.05 -26.10
N GLU A 22 -2.08 17.96 -26.77
CA GLU A 22 -2.53 17.98 -28.19
C GLU A 22 -3.75 18.87 -28.36
N TYR A 23 -4.77 18.76 -27.52
CA TYR A 23 -6.02 19.50 -27.66
C TYR A 23 -5.96 20.90 -27.03
N LEU A 24 -5.41 21.04 -25.81
CA LEU A 24 -5.37 22.34 -25.12
C LEU A 24 -4.27 23.25 -25.65
N LEU A 25 -3.09 22.71 -25.93
CA LEU A 25 -1.95 23.47 -26.44
C LEU A 25 -1.95 23.51 -27.99
N ARG A 26 -2.74 22.66 -28.65
CA ARG A 26 -2.77 22.46 -30.10
C ARG A 26 -1.40 22.12 -30.68
N ARG A 27 -0.62 21.36 -29.93
CA ARG A 27 0.63 20.76 -30.34
C ARG A 27 0.72 19.35 -29.78
N LYS A 28 0.84 18.36 -30.66
CA LYS A 28 1.12 16.99 -30.24
C LYS A 28 2.53 16.93 -29.70
N PRO A 29 2.75 16.33 -28.53
CA PRO A 29 4.10 16.12 -28.00
C PRO A 29 4.94 15.25 -28.95
N ASP A 30 6.22 15.54 -29.02
CA ASP A 30 7.20 14.74 -29.78
C ASP A 30 7.53 13.42 -29.08
N GLY A 31 7.25 13.30 -27.79
CA GLY A 31 7.44 12.08 -27.01
C GLY A 31 6.75 12.12 -25.66
N VAL A 32 6.49 10.93 -25.12
CA VAL A 32 6.03 10.72 -23.74
C VAL A 32 7.19 10.14 -22.94
N LEU A 33 7.67 10.90 -21.96
CA LEU A 33 8.82 10.55 -21.13
C LEU A 33 8.36 10.26 -19.69
N PRO A 34 8.10 9.00 -19.34
CA PRO A 34 7.67 8.65 -17.99
C PRO A 34 8.74 8.99 -16.96
N ASN A 35 8.31 9.33 -15.74
CA ASN A 35 9.23 9.57 -14.64
C ASN A 35 9.73 8.24 -14.06
N GLY A 36 11.04 8.17 -13.83
CA GLY A 36 11.64 7.04 -13.13
C GLY A 36 11.70 7.24 -11.61
N LEU A 37 12.10 6.19 -10.92
CA LEU A 37 12.44 6.18 -9.51
C LEU A 37 13.91 5.80 -9.31
N ASN A 38 14.50 6.23 -8.21
CA ASN A 38 15.77 5.69 -7.76
C ASN A 38 15.53 4.35 -7.07
N VAL A 39 15.49 3.28 -7.85
CA VAL A 39 15.17 1.94 -7.36
C VAL A 39 16.17 1.48 -6.29
N VAL A 40 17.44 1.83 -6.41
CA VAL A 40 18.48 1.45 -5.43
C VAL A 40 18.16 1.97 -4.02
N LYS A 41 17.58 3.16 -3.92
CA LYS A 41 17.16 3.73 -2.63
C LYS A 41 16.05 2.91 -1.96
N PHE A 42 15.14 2.35 -2.76
CA PHE A 42 13.95 1.66 -2.27
C PHE A 42 14.12 0.14 -2.21
N SER A 43 15.03 -0.44 -3.03
CA SER A 43 15.19 -1.88 -3.11
C SER A 43 15.98 -2.43 -1.93
N ALA A 44 15.40 -3.39 -1.26
CA ALA A 44 16.06 -4.24 -0.29
C ALA A 44 16.12 -5.66 -0.87
N MET A 45 16.84 -5.84 -1.97
CA MET A 45 16.76 -6.95 -2.94
C MET A 45 16.61 -8.36 -2.37
N HIS A 46 17.09 -8.65 -1.16
CA HIS A 46 16.96 -9.99 -0.56
C HIS A 46 16.21 -9.99 0.80
N GLU A 47 15.92 -8.81 1.35
CA GLU A 47 15.38 -8.68 2.71
C GLU A 47 13.95 -8.13 2.75
N PHE A 48 13.34 -7.82 1.59
CA PHE A 48 12.08 -7.07 1.58
C PHE A 48 10.93 -7.80 2.30
N GLN A 49 10.92 -9.13 2.37
CA GLN A 49 9.94 -9.87 3.15
C GLN A 49 10.19 -9.74 4.67
N ASN A 50 11.45 -9.73 5.10
CA ASN A 50 11.83 -9.46 6.48
C ASN A 50 11.47 -8.03 6.86
N LEU A 51 11.79 -7.06 6.02
CA LEU A 51 11.47 -5.66 6.24
C LEU A 51 9.95 -5.43 6.29
N HIS A 52 9.18 -6.15 5.45
CA HIS A 52 7.73 -6.12 5.54
C HIS A 52 7.24 -6.62 6.91
N GLN A 53 7.76 -7.76 7.38
CA GLN A 53 7.34 -8.32 8.67
C GLN A 53 7.69 -7.38 9.84
N VAL A 54 8.90 -6.81 9.84
CA VAL A 54 9.32 -5.85 10.87
C VAL A 54 8.45 -4.60 10.86
N ALA A 55 8.24 -4.00 9.69
CA ALA A 55 7.41 -2.81 9.55
C ALA A 55 5.93 -3.11 9.89
N LYS A 56 5.42 -4.29 9.47
CA LYS A 56 4.07 -4.74 9.83
C LYS A 56 3.90 -4.86 11.35
N GLU A 57 4.90 -5.38 12.07
CA GLU A 57 4.79 -5.52 13.52
C GLU A 57 4.71 -4.15 14.23
N ARG A 58 5.40 -3.13 13.71
CA ARG A 58 5.27 -1.75 14.21
C ARG A 58 3.85 -1.20 13.96
N ILE A 59 3.26 -1.49 12.79
CA ILE A 59 1.85 -1.13 12.52
C ILE A 59 0.92 -1.91 13.46
N ASN A 60 1.17 -3.19 13.70
CA ASN A 60 0.42 -4.01 14.65
C ASN A 60 0.43 -3.39 16.06
N HIS A 61 1.60 -2.90 16.51
CA HIS A 61 1.72 -2.23 17.81
C HIS A 61 0.82 -0.97 17.86
N PHE A 62 0.89 -0.12 16.83
CA PHE A 62 -0.01 1.02 16.72
C PHE A 62 -1.49 0.60 16.77
N VAL A 63 -1.88 -0.42 16.01
CA VAL A 63 -3.27 -0.89 15.91
C VAL A 63 -3.78 -1.41 17.24
N ARG A 64 -2.97 -2.19 18.00
CA ARG A 64 -3.34 -2.62 19.35
C ARG A 64 -3.67 -1.43 20.26
N GLY A 65 -2.85 -0.38 20.22
CA GLY A 65 -3.07 0.83 21.01
C GLY A 65 -4.25 1.66 20.55
N HIS A 66 -4.43 1.83 19.24
CA HIS A 66 -5.52 2.63 18.69
C HIS A 66 -6.91 2.01 18.98
N PHE A 67 -7.01 0.68 18.89
CA PHE A 67 -8.24 -0.08 19.07
C PHE A 67 -8.37 -0.69 20.47
N TYR A 68 -7.61 -0.25 21.48
CA TYR A 68 -7.73 -0.78 22.84
C TYR A 68 -9.19 -0.74 23.33
N GLY A 69 -9.60 -1.78 24.06
CA GLY A 69 -10.99 -1.95 24.52
C GLY A 69 -11.95 -2.51 23.46
N HIS A 70 -11.65 -2.34 22.18
CA HIS A 70 -12.39 -2.86 21.02
C HIS A 70 -11.51 -3.72 20.11
N TYR A 71 -10.39 -4.19 20.64
CA TYR A 71 -9.47 -5.06 19.92
C TYR A 71 -9.96 -6.51 20.01
N ASN A 72 -10.92 -6.85 19.15
CA ASN A 72 -11.62 -8.14 19.09
C ASN A 72 -11.34 -8.91 17.78
N PHE A 73 -10.30 -8.52 17.05
CA PHE A 73 -9.91 -9.11 15.76
C PHE A 73 -8.46 -9.61 15.80
N GLU A 74 -8.17 -10.63 15.00
CA GLU A 74 -6.84 -11.25 14.94
C GLU A 74 -5.94 -10.51 13.95
N LEU A 75 -4.75 -10.10 14.39
CA LEU A 75 -3.76 -9.40 13.53
C LEU A 75 -3.19 -10.30 12.42
N GLU A 76 -3.21 -11.60 12.60
CA GLU A 76 -2.85 -12.59 11.57
C GLU A 76 -3.81 -12.50 10.37
N ASN A 77 -5.09 -12.26 10.65
CA ASN A 77 -6.17 -12.10 9.68
C ASN A 77 -6.46 -10.63 9.35
N THR A 78 -5.57 -9.70 9.76
CA THR A 78 -5.75 -8.28 9.49
C THR A 78 -4.90 -7.83 8.31
N LEU A 79 -5.53 -7.09 7.39
CA LEU A 79 -4.89 -6.48 6.25
C LEU A 79 -4.85 -4.96 6.40
N TYR A 80 -3.73 -4.36 6.05
CA TYR A 80 -3.51 -2.91 6.08
C TYR A 80 -3.63 -2.34 4.69
N PHE A 81 -4.68 -1.56 4.45
CA PHE A 81 -4.88 -0.80 3.23
C PHE A 81 -4.57 0.67 3.51
N PHE A 82 -4.08 1.40 2.53
CA PHE A 82 -3.83 2.81 2.72
C PHE A 82 -4.01 3.62 1.45
N THR A 83 -4.36 4.88 1.64
CA THR A 83 -4.18 5.95 0.67
C THR A 83 -3.34 7.05 1.29
N ALA A 84 -2.47 7.66 0.50
CA ALA A 84 -1.61 8.75 0.95
C ALA A 84 -1.43 9.80 -0.15
N GLY A 85 -1.33 11.07 0.25
CA GLY A 85 -1.11 12.16 -0.69
C GLY A 85 -1.52 13.51 -0.13
N ARG A 86 -1.52 14.54 -0.99
CA ARG A 86 -2.02 15.88 -0.65
C ARG A 86 -3.52 15.83 -0.35
N TYR A 87 -4.00 16.75 0.48
CA TYR A 87 -5.42 16.85 0.81
C TYR A 87 -6.25 17.37 -0.38
N GLU A 88 -6.41 16.54 -1.36
CA GLU A 88 -7.21 16.79 -2.55
C GLU A 88 -8.35 15.77 -2.61
N TYR A 89 -9.38 15.96 -1.77
CA TYR A 89 -10.43 15.01 -1.46
C TYR A 89 -11.02 14.29 -2.70
N ARG A 90 -11.42 15.05 -3.74
CA ARG A 90 -11.98 14.47 -4.97
C ARG A 90 -10.91 14.07 -5.98
N ASN A 91 -9.86 14.89 -6.13
CA ASN A 91 -8.85 14.63 -7.14
C ASN A 91 -8.02 13.37 -6.82
N LYS A 92 -7.68 13.17 -5.55
CA LYS A 92 -7.00 11.94 -5.10
C LYS A 92 -7.95 10.75 -4.92
N GLY A 93 -9.26 10.94 -5.13
CA GLY A 93 -10.27 9.90 -5.04
C GLY A 93 -10.49 9.37 -3.62
N ILE A 94 -10.26 10.21 -2.60
CA ILE A 94 -10.50 9.82 -1.19
C ILE A 94 -11.98 9.53 -1.00
N ASP A 95 -12.85 10.28 -1.66
CA ASP A 95 -14.29 10.06 -1.71
C ASP A 95 -14.65 8.65 -2.23
N MET A 96 -14.04 8.25 -3.34
CA MET A 96 -14.24 6.90 -3.89
C MET A 96 -13.69 5.81 -2.98
N TYR A 97 -12.54 6.06 -2.36
CA TYR A 97 -11.95 5.11 -1.43
C TYR A 97 -12.88 4.85 -0.25
N ILE A 98 -13.39 5.89 0.39
CA ILE A 98 -14.30 5.78 1.54
C ILE A 98 -15.58 5.04 1.17
N GLU A 99 -16.22 5.39 0.06
CA GLU A 99 -17.44 4.73 -0.41
C GLU A 99 -17.18 3.24 -0.73
N SER A 100 -16.06 2.95 -1.39
CA SER A 100 -15.67 1.57 -1.70
C SER A 100 -15.31 0.76 -0.46
N LEU A 101 -14.78 1.39 0.60
CA LEU A 101 -14.55 0.75 1.89
C LEU A 101 -15.86 0.39 2.59
N ALA A 102 -16.89 1.24 2.50
CA ALA A 102 -18.22 0.92 3.02
C ALA A 102 -18.85 -0.29 2.31
N ARG A 103 -18.73 -0.35 0.97
CA ARG A 103 -19.15 -1.52 0.17
C ARG A 103 -18.36 -2.77 0.53
N LEU A 104 -17.05 -2.64 0.72
CA LEU A 104 -16.17 -3.74 1.17
C LEU A 104 -16.61 -4.25 2.54
N ASN A 105 -16.90 -3.36 3.50
CA ASN A 105 -17.37 -3.71 4.83
C ASN A 105 -18.67 -4.53 4.76
N ALA A 106 -19.64 -4.08 3.97
CA ALA A 106 -20.88 -4.80 3.75
C ALA A 106 -20.66 -6.21 3.14
N ARG A 107 -19.78 -6.34 2.13
CA ARG A 107 -19.45 -7.62 1.49
C ARG A 107 -18.75 -8.58 2.46
N LEU A 108 -17.78 -8.09 3.26
CA LEU A 108 -17.06 -8.92 4.24
C LEU A 108 -17.96 -9.38 5.37
N LYS A 109 -18.92 -8.53 5.83
CA LYS A 109 -19.96 -8.93 6.79
C LYS A 109 -20.89 -9.98 6.21
N ALA A 110 -21.38 -9.79 4.99
CA ALA A 110 -22.32 -10.71 4.35
C ALA A 110 -21.75 -12.13 4.16
N CYS A 111 -20.44 -12.26 3.91
CA CYS A 111 -19.78 -13.57 3.79
C CYS A 111 -19.18 -14.10 5.10
N ASN A 112 -19.42 -13.44 6.23
CA ASN A 112 -18.83 -13.78 7.55
C ASN A 112 -17.30 -13.98 7.46
N SER A 113 -16.60 -13.11 6.73
CA SER A 113 -15.16 -13.21 6.53
C SER A 113 -14.41 -13.10 7.86
N PRO A 114 -13.37 -13.93 8.11
CA PRO A 114 -12.49 -13.74 9.25
C PRO A 114 -11.54 -12.57 9.08
N ILE A 115 -11.41 -12.03 7.86
CA ILE A 115 -10.49 -10.93 7.55
C ILE A 115 -11.04 -9.61 8.09
N THR A 116 -10.16 -8.87 8.75
CA THR A 116 -10.38 -7.48 9.12
C THR A 116 -9.46 -6.59 8.26
N VAL A 117 -9.97 -5.49 7.77
CA VAL A 117 -9.17 -4.49 7.04
C VAL A 117 -9.03 -3.25 7.93
N VAL A 118 -7.80 -2.82 8.20
CA VAL A 118 -7.54 -1.49 8.77
C VAL A 118 -7.12 -0.58 7.62
N ALA A 119 -7.97 0.39 7.31
CA ALA A 119 -7.82 1.31 6.20
C ALA A 119 -7.28 2.66 6.71
N PHE A 120 -6.06 3.00 6.27
CA PHE A 120 -5.41 4.25 6.61
C PHE A 120 -5.69 5.31 5.53
N ILE A 121 -6.05 6.50 5.98
CA ILE A 121 -6.14 7.70 5.15
C ILE A 121 -5.09 8.68 5.67
N ILE A 122 -4.02 8.88 4.89
CA ILE A 122 -2.86 9.69 5.28
C ILE A 122 -2.81 10.90 4.37
N THR A 123 -3.32 12.03 4.86
CA THR A 123 -3.38 13.26 4.08
C THR A 123 -3.31 14.47 5.03
N PRO A 124 -2.34 15.38 4.85
CA PRO A 124 -2.11 16.47 5.79
C PRO A 124 -3.27 17.45 5.77
N ALA A 125 -3.86 17.67 6.93
CA ALA A 125 -4.93 18.67 7.13
C ALA A 125 -4.55 19.64 8.27
N LYS A 126 -5.40 20.63 8.52
CA LYS A 126 -5.18 21.56 9.63
C LYS A 126 -5.59 20.91 10.94
N VAL A 127 -4.61 20.66 11.80
CA VAL A 127 -4.79 20.01 13.09
C VAL A 127 -4.21 20.86 14.22
N ASN A 128 -4.70 20.66 15.45
CA ASN A 128 -4.18 21.31 16.65
C ASN A 128 -3.19 20.39 17.40
N SER A 129 -3.60 19.16 17.70
CA SER A 129 -2.84 18.22 18.52
C SER A 129 -3.36 16.80 18.30
N PHE A 130 -2.66 15.81 18.81
CA PHE A 130 -3.20 14.44 18.90
C PHE A 130 -4.44 14.38 19.79
N THR A 131 -5.35 13.46 19.49
CA THR A 131 -6.45 13.18 20.42
C THR A 131 -5.91 12.52 21.69
N VAL A 132 -6.48 12.89 22.84
CA VAL A 132 -6.11 12.28 24.12
C VAL A 132 -6.30 10.76 24.09
N GLU A 133 -7.35 10.30 23.43
CA GLU A 133 -7.67 8.87 23.31
C GLU A 133 -6.60 8.10 22.54
N THR A 134 -6.05 8.67 21.46
CA THR A 134 -4.98 8.04 20.68
C THR A 134 -3.70 7.92 21.52
N LEU A 135 -3.29 8.99 22.20
CA LEU A 135 -2.10 8.98 23.06
C LEU A 135 -2.26 8.02 24.25
N LYS A 136 -3.44 8.04 24.90
CA LYS A 136 -3.76 7.15 26.01
C LYS A 136 -3.67 5.67 25.58
N GLY A 137 -4.20 5.34 24.39
CA GLY A 137 -4.17 3.99 23.86
C GLY A 137 -2.73 3.48 23.70
N GLN A 138 -1.83 4.27 23.10
CA GLN A 138 -0.42 3.92 22.94
C GLN A 138 0.28 3.74 24.31
N ALA A 139 0.01 4.65 25.26
CA ALA A 139 0.57 4.56 26.61
C ALA A 139 0.09 3.30 27.37
N LEU A 140 -1.18 2.93 27.23
CA LEU A 140 -1.74 1.74 27.88
C LEU A 140 -1.14 0.44 27.32
N ILE A 141 -0.97 0.33 26.02
CA ILE A 141 -0.34 -0.85 25.40
C ILE A 141 1.12 -0.97 25.82
N LYS A 142 1.86 0.13 25.79
CA LYS A 142 3.25 0.13 26.28
C LYS A 142 3.34 -0.34 27.74
N GLN A 143 2.48 0.16 28.62
CA GLN A 143 2.43 -0.28 30.02
C GLN A 143 2.05 -1.77 30.17
N LEU A 144 1.20 -2.30 29.27
CA LEU A 144 0.87 -3.71 29.25
C LEU A 144 2.09 -4.54 28.83
N GLU A 145 2.81 -4.13 27.77
CA GLU A 145 4.03 -4.78 27.30
C GLU A 145 5.11 -4.82 28.38
N ASP A 146 5.40 -3.68 29.02
CA ASP A 146 6.35 -3.58 30.14
C ASP A 146 5.96 -4.55 31.29
N THR A 147 4.66 -4.64 31.61
CA THR A 147 4.16 -5.53 32.66
C THR A 147 4.28 -7.00 32.25
N VAL A 148 3.99 -7.35 31.01
CA VAL A 148 4.12 -8.73 30.49
C VAL A 148 5.58 -9.14 30.48
N GLU A 149 6.50 -8.27 30.08
CA GLU A 149 7.96 -8.53 30.10
C GLU A 149 8.48 -8.79 31.53
N GLU A 150 8.05 -7.94 32.48
CA GLU A 150 8.39 -8.12 33.90
C GLU A 150 7.89 -9.45 34.43
N VAL A 151 6.63 -9.82 34.19
CA VAL A 151 6.05 -11.09 34.60
C VAL A 151 6.75 -12.26 33.90
N SER A 152 7.03 -12.19 32.61
CA SER A 152 7.74 -13.22 31.85
C SER A 152 9.14 -13.46 32.39
N THR A 153 9.87 -12.41 32.76
CA THR A 153 11.19 -12.50 33.37
C THR A 153 11.12 -13.21 34.71
N ARG A 154 10.11 -12.91 35.55
CA ARG A 154 9.90 -13.59 36.83
C ARG A 154 9.54 -15.06 36.66
N ILE A 155 8.70 -15.39 35.67
CA ILE A 155 8.38 -16.78 35.32
C ILE A 155 9.66 -17.52 34.91
N GLY A 156 10.46 -16.94 34.01
CA GLY A 156 11.72 -17.54 33.57
C GLY A 156 12.69 -17.86 34.73
N LYS A 157 12.82 -16.92 35.68
CA LYS A 157 13.62 -17.16 36.88
C LYS A 157 13.08 -18.33 37.76
N ARG A 158 11.76 -18.40 37.93
CA ARG A 158 11.13 -19.50 38.68
C ARG A 158 11.36 -20.85 38.00
N ILE A 159 11.15 -20.94 36.71
CA ILE A 159 11.42 -22.14 35.91
C ILE A 159 12.88 -22.59 36.12
N PHE A 160 13.81 -21.66 35.96
CA PHE A 160 15.24 -21.95 36.12
C PHE A 160 15.56 -22.49 37.53
N GLU A 161 15.09 -21.84 38.58
CA GLU A 161 15.31 -22.27 39.97
C GLU A 161 14.71 -23.66 40.27
N MET A 162 13.53 -23.95 39.74
CA MET A 162 12.89 -25.26 39.94
C MET A 162 13.66 -26.36 39.20
N ALA A 163 14.03 -26.11 37.94
CA ALA A 163 14.82 -27.04 37.14
C ALA A 163 16.22 -27.28 37.73
N ALA A 164 16.88 -26.23 38.24
CA ALA A 164 18.18 -26.35 38.93
C ALA A 164 18.11 -27.22 40.22
N ARG A 165 16.94 -27.29 40.85
CA ARG A 165 16.68 -28.16 42.01
C ARG A 165 16.19 -29.56 41.63
N GLY A 166 16.16 -29.89 40.33
CA GLY A 166 15.67 -31.18 39.82
C GLY A 166 14.15 -31.35 39.90
N LYS A 167 13.40 -30.26 40.05
CA LYS A 167 11.93 -30.29 40.09
C LYS A 167 11.37 -29.90 38.73
N GLU A 168 10.41 -30.67 38.22
CA GLU A 168 9.67 -30.33 37.03
C GLU A 168 8.70 -29.15 37.31
N PRO A 169 8.75 -28.03 36.52
CA PRO A 169 7.85 -26.90 36.70
C PRO A 169 6.41 -27.29 36.39
N GLN A 170 5.49 -27.04 37.32
CA GLN A 170 4.05 -27.20 37.08
C GLN A 170 3.42 -25.88 36.63
N LEU A 171 2.35 -25.94 35.84
CA LEU A 171 1.66 -24.74 35.31
C LEU A 171 1.18 -23.79 36.41
N GLU A 172 0.76 -24.37 37.56
CA GLU A 172 0.26 -23.61 38.71
C GLU A 172 1.34 -22.79 39.41
N ASP A 173 2.59 -23.25 39.34
CA ASP A 173 3.76 -22.60 39.96
C ASP A 173 4.31 -21.44 39.10
N LEU A 174 3.90 -21.34 37.84
CA LEU A 174 4.43 -20.35 36.92
C LEU A 174 3.89 -18.93 37.19
N LEU A 175 2.62 -18.79 37.53
CA LEU A 175 1.95 -17.51 37.79
C LEU A 175 1.57 -17.39 39.26
N THR A 176 2.25 -16.52 40.00
CA THR A 176 1.87 -16.20 41.39
C THR A 176 0.60 -15.35 41.43
N GLU A 177 -0.08 -15.34 42.61
CA GLU A 177 -1.25 -14.48 42.77
C GLU A 177 -0.92 -12.98 42.56
N GLN A 178 0.29 -12.56 42.93
CA GLN A 178 0.76 -11.19 42.65
C GLN A 178 0.84 -10.89 41.17
N ASP A 179 1.36 -11.82 40.35
CA ASP A 179 1.43 -11.68 38.90
C ASP A 179 0.02 -11.61 38.28
N ARG A 180 -0.91 -12.44 38.78
CA ARG A 180 -2.31 -12.45 38.35
C ARG A 180 -3.02 -11.11 38.66
N VAL A 181 -2.80 -10.58 39.88
CA VAL A 181 -3.37 -9.28 40.28
C VAL A 181 -2.81 -8.15 39.42
N LEU A 182 -1.51 -8.18 39.13
CA LEU A 182 -0.87 -7.17 38.29
C LEU A 182 -1.45 -7.20 36.85
N LEU A 183 -1.54 -8.37 36.23
CA LEU A 183 -2.14 -8.56 34.94
C LEU A 183 -3.62 -8.15 34.88
N LYS A 184 -4.41 -8.56 35.91
CA LYS A 184 -5.82 -8.14 36.04
C LYS A 184 -5.96 -6.61 36.06
N ARG A 185 -5.12 -5.89 36.79
CA ARG A 185 -5.14 -4.41 36.80
C ARG A 185 -4.92 -3.83 35.42
N ARG A 186 -3.98 -4.39 34.64
CA ARG A 186 -3.74 -3.96 33.26
C ARG A 186 -4.93 -4.25 32.33
N VAL A 187 -5.50 -5.45 32.43
CA VAL A 187 -6.72 -5.80 31.67
C VAL A 187 -7.88 -4.85 31.99
N PHE A 188 -8.07 -4.52 33.28
CA PHE A 188 -9.10 -3.56 33.65
C PHE A 188 -8.82 -2.14 33.11
N SER A 189 -7.56 -1.71 33.03
CA SER A 189 -7.21 -0.40 32.47
C SER A 189 -7.45 -0.30 30.96
N LEU A 190 -7.55 -1.44 30.25
CA LEU A 190 -7.88 -1.50 28.83
C LEU A 190 -9.39 -1.45 28.54
N LYS A 191 -10.24 -1.38 29.54
CA LYS A 191 -11.67 -1.20 29.31
C LYS A 191 -11.95 0.19 28.76
N ARG A 192 -12.79 0.25 27.75
CA ARG A 192 -13.21 1.46 27.06
C ARG A 192 -14.69 1.36 26.72
N ASP A 193 -15.44 2.42 27.01
CA ASP A 193 -16.89 2.49 26.72
C ASP A 193 -17.17 3.23 25.38
N SER A 194 -16.22 4.10 24.94
CA SER A 194 -16.34 4.84 23.69
C SER A 194 -15.72 4.08 22.51
N LEU A 195 -16.30 4.19 21.32
CA LEU A 195 -15.72 3.61 20.10
C LEU A 195 -14.29 4.15 19.84
N PRO A 196 -13.46 3.37 19.16
CA PRO A 196 -12.12 3.83 18.74
C PRO A 196 -12.23 5.08 17.85
N PRO A 197 -11.35 6.08 18.02
CA PRO A 197 -11.43 7.30 17.22
C PRO A 197 -11.17 7.00 15.75
N ILE A 198 -11.91 7.65 14.86
CA ILE A 198 -11.67 7.58 13.42
C ILE A 198 -10.42 8.37 13.05
N VAL A 199 -10.18 9.49 13.74
CA VAL A 199 -9.07 10.42 13.47
C VAL A 199 -8.09 10.44 14.63
N THR A 200 -6.80 10.51 14.31
CA THR A 200 -5.72 10.51 15.31
C THR A 200 -5.47 11.88 15.95
N HIS A 201 -6.01 12.95 15.37
CA HIS A 201 -5.77 14.33 15.80
C HIS A 201 -7.07 15.10 16.05
N ASN A 202 -6.98 16.15 16.83
CA ASN A 202 -8.03 17.15 16.97
C ASN A 202 -8.00 18.07 15.75
N MET A 203 -8.99 17.95 14.88
CA MET A 203 -9.11 18.78 13.68
C MET A 203 -9.48 20.22 14.04
N VAL A 204 -9.00 21.20 13.27
CA VAL A 204 -9.40 22.61 13.44
C VAL A 204 -10.87 22.81 13.07
N SER A 205 -11.35 22.14 12.03
CA SER A 205 -12.74 22.19 11.54
C SER A 205 -13.28 20.76 11.35
N ASP A 206 -13.62 20.10 12.45
CA ASP A 206 -14.11 18.70 12.42
C ASP A 206 -15.44 18.55 11.69
N SER A 207 -16.36 19.50 11.82
CA SER A 207 -17.68 19.47 11.21
C SER A 207 -17.67 19.76 9.71
N GLU A 208 -16.67 20.49 9.20
CA GLU A 208 -16.58 20.91 7.81
C GLU A 208 -15.60 20.03 7.01
N ASP A 209 -14.88 19.14 7.68
CA ASP A 209 -13.91 18.26 7.01
C ASP A 209 -14.63 17.26 6.11
N PRO A 210 -14.36 17.24 4.79
CA PRO A 210 -15.08 16.39 3.85
C PRO A 210 -14.81 14.89 4.06
N VAL A 211 -13.62 14.50 4.54
CA VAL A 211 -13.28 13.11 4.83
C VAL A 211 -14.10 12.61 6.01
N LEU A 212 -14.13 13.36 7.12
CA LEU A 212 -14.91 12.99 8.29
C LEU A 212 -16.43 13.03 8.02
N SER A 213 -16.89 14.02 7.26
CA SER A 213 -18.29 14.12 6.86
C SER A 213 -18.74 12.91 6.06
N GLN A 214 -17.94 12.44 5.11
CA GLN A 214 -18.27 11.25 4.34
C GLN A 214 -18.16 9.97 5.18
N LEU A 215 -17.15 9.79 6.02
CA LEU A 215 -17.05 8.64 6.91
C LEU A 215 -18.27 8.51 7.81
N ARG A 216 -18.79 9.64 8.29
CA ARG A 216 -20.05 9.70 9.05
C ARG A 216 -21.26 9.34 8.20
N SER A 217 -21.35 9.83 6.97
CA SER A 217 -22.48 9.56 6.06
C SER A 217 -22.58 8.08 5.66
N VAL A 218 -21.45 7.38 5.52
CA VAL A 218 -21.40 5.95 5.21
C VAL A 218 -21.35 5.05 6.45
N HIS A 219 -21.48 5.62 7.65
CA HIS A 219 -21.53 4.91 8.93
C HIS A 219 -20.30 4.04 9.26
N LEU A 220 -19.12 4.45 8.86
CA LEU A 220 -17.85 3.79 9.24
C LEU A 220 -17.30 4.39 10.55
N PHE A 221 -17.80 3.90 11.68
CA PHE A 221 -17.53 4.40 13.04
C PHE A 221 -16.59 3.51 13.85
N ASN A 222 -15.93 2.53 13.25
CA ASN A 222 -15.14 1.54 13.96
C ASN A 222 -15.94 0.68 14.96
N ASN A 223 -17.23 0.38 14.64
CA ASN A 223 -18.05 -0.48 15.47
C ASN A 223 -17.42 -1.88 15.59
N ASP A 224 -17.74 -2.61 16.65
CA ASP A 224 -17.16 -3.93 16.93
C ASP A 224 -17.41 -4.94 15.81
N ASP A 225 -18.59 -4.89 15.18
CA ASP A 225 -18.99 -5.76 14.08
C ASP A 225 -18.44 -5.34 12.71
N ASP A 226 -17.81 -4.15 12.59
CA ASP A 226 -17.21 -3.69 11.33
C ASP A 226 -15.99 -4.51 10.97
N ARG A 227 -15.94 -5.02 9.74
CA ARG A 227 -14.77 -5.70 9.15
C ARG A 227 -13.79 -4.73 8.52
N VAL A 228 -14.20 -3.49 8.31
CA VAL A 228 -13.33 -2.40 7.87
C VAL A 228 -13.24 -1.37 8.98
N LYS A 229 -12.04 -1.17 9.48
CA LYS A 229 -11.69 -0.20 10.52
C LYS A 229 -10.95 0.97 9.86
N ILE A 230 -11.27 2.19 10.26
CA ILE A 230 -10.73 3.41 9.67
C ILE A 230 -9.75 4.08 10.61
N VAL A 231 -8.62 4.50 10.06
CA VAL A 231 -7.65 5.37 10.73
C VAL A 231 -7.35 6.56 9.81
N PHE A 232 -7.91 7.71 10.10
CA PHE A 232 -7.57 8.94 9.43
C PHE A 232 -6.41 9.62 10.19
N HIS A 233 -5.26 9.71 9.53
CA HIS A 233 -4.05 10.37 10.05
C HIS A 233 -3.77 11.64 9.24
N PRO A 234 -4.19 12.82 9.73
CA PRO A 234 -4.14 14.08 8.99
C PRO A 234 -2.78 14.78 9.10
N GLU A 235 -1.70 14.03 9.04
CA GLU A 235 -0.33 14.52 9.11
C GLU A 235 0.60 13.67 8.22
N PHE A 236 1.74 14.20 7.84
CA PHE A 236 2.79 13.40 7.19
C PHE A 236 3.40 12.40 8.18
N LEU A 237 3.67 11.20 7.69
CA LEU A 237 4.35 10.19 8.49
C LEU A 237 5.78 10.60 8.81
N ASN A 238 6.16 10.40 10.09
CA ASN A 238 7.48 10.73 10.61
C ASN A 238 7.86 9.70 11.69
N ALA A 239 9.09 9.20 11.63
CA ALA A 239 9.62 8.26 12.61
C ALA A 239 9.59 8.79 14.07
N ASN A 240 9.62 10.11 14.26
CA ASN A 240 9.52 10.74 15.58
C ASN A 240 8.08 10.93 16.07
N ASN A 241 7.07 10.53 15.27
CA ASN A 241 5.68 10.69 15.65
C ASN A 241 5.35 9.72 16.81
N PRO A 242 4.80 10.22 17.95
CA PRO A 242 4.56 9.40 19.14
C PRO A 242 3.43 8.36 18.96
N VAL A 243 2.68 8.43 17.87
CA VAL A 243 1.53 7.58 17.61
C VAL A 243 1.88 6.45 16.66
N ILE A 244 2.27 6.75 15.43
CA ILE A 244 2.62 5.71 14.43
C ILE A 244 4.11 5.39 14.46
N GLY A 245 4.98 6.40 14.65
CA GLY A 245 6.42 6.21 14.83
C GLY A 245 7.14 5.56 13.65
N LEU A 246 6.59 5.68 12.43
CA LEU A 246 7.14 5.14 11.19
C LEU A 246 7.33 6.27 10.20
N ASP A 247 8.42 6.24 9.45
CA ASP A 247 8.52 7.07 8.27
C ASP A 247 7.65 6.51 7.12
N TYR A 248 7.52 7.29 6.07
CA TYR A 248 6.65 6.95 4.95
C TYR A 248 7.04 5.63 4.26
N GLU A 249 8.33 5.41 4.03
CA GLU A 249 8.83 4.20 3.34
C GLU A 249 8.63 2.95 4.21
N GLU A 250 8.95 3.04 5.51
CA GLU A 250 8.72 1.96 6.48
C GLU A 250 7.22 1.62 6.58
N PHE A 251 6.38 2.64 6.64
CA PHE A 251 4.93 2.43 6.71
C PHE A 251 4.41 1.67 5.47
N ILE A 252 4.77 2.13 4.24
CA ILE A 252 4.37 1.43 3.01
C ILE A 252 4.82 -0.02 3.05
N ARG A 253 6.08 -0.30 3.40
CA ARG A 253 6.61 -1.68 3.48
C ARG A 253 5.79 -2.58 4.39
N GLY A 254 5.23 -2.04 5.48
CA GLY A 254 4.39 -2.76 6.43
C GLY A 254 2.96 -2.99 5.96
N THR A 255 2.49 -2.27 4.94
CA THR A 255 1.12 -2.40 4.43
C THR A 255 0.95 -3.55 3.44
N HIS A 256 -0.30 -3.86 3.10
CA HIS A 256 -0.64 -4.94 2.20
C HIS A 256 -1.12 -4.46 0.84
N LEU A 257 -1.78 -3.31 0.78
CA LEU A 257 -2.37 -2.76 -0.45
C LEU A 257 -2.42 -1.23 -0.39
N GLY A 258 -1.82 -0.58 -1.40
CA GLY A 258 -2.02 0.85 -1.64
C GLY A 258 -3.24 1.09 -2.51
N VAL A 259 -4.05 2.10 -2.20
CA VAL A 259 -5.29 2.40 -2.96
C VAL A 259 -5.30 3.87 -3.36
N PHE A 260 -5.14 4.14 -4.64
CA PHE A 260 -4.97 5.49 -5.20
C PHE A 260 -5.94 5.73 -6.36
N PRO A 261 -7.24 5.88 -6.08
CA PRO A 261 -8.26 6.01 -7.13
C PRO A 261 -8.38 7.45 -7.64
N SER A 262 -7.27 8.07 -8.01
CA SER A 262 -7.21 9.46 -8.45
C SER A 262 -8.07 9.72 -9.69
N TYR A 263 -8.72 10.90 -9.71
CA TYR A 263 -9.45 11.39 -10.88
C TYR A 263 -8.49 11.89 -11.97
N TYR A 264 -7.41 12.56 -11.55
CA TYR A 264 -6.37 13.06 -12.46
C TYR A 264 -5.02 13.03 -11.76
N GLU A 265 -4.09 12.26 -12.33
CA GLU A 265 -2.73 12.15 -11.84
C GLU A 265 -1.77 12.14 -13.02
N PRO A 266 -1.00 13.21 -13.29
CA PRO A 266 -0.07 13.28 -14.42
C PRO A 266 0.90 12.11 -14.50
N TRP A 267 1.41 11.64 -13.35
CA TRP A 267 2.24 10.44 -13.26
C TRP A 267 1.70 9.47 -12.19
N GLY A 268 1.88 9.74 -10.93
CA GLY A 268 1.51 8.88 -9.82
C GLY A 268 2.70 8.18 -9.18
N TYR A 269 3.45 8.93 -8.37
CA TYR A 269 4.61 8.38 -7.66
C TYR A 269 4.21 7.37 -6.59
N THR A 270 3.12 7.60 -5.86
CA THR A 270 2.71 6.73 -4.75
C THR A 270 2.52 5.27 -5.15
N PRO A 271 1.77 4.92 -6.22
CA PRO A 271 1.68 3.53 -6.68
C PRO A 271 3.00 3.01 -7.27
N ALA A 272 3.83 3.89 -7.86
CA ALA A 272 5.15 3.51 -8.35
C ALA A 272 6.10 3.16 -7.18
N GLU A 273 6.09 3.92 -6.08
CA GLU A 273 6.83 3.64 -4.85
C GLU A 273 6.36 2.34 -4.19
N CYS A 274 5.05 2.11 -4.13
CA CYS A 274 4.48 0.83 -3.70
C CYS A 274 5.06 -0.34 -4.52
N THR A 275 5.11 -0.20 -5.83
CA THR A 275 5.62 -1.23 -6.75
C THR A 275 7.08 -1.59 -6.43
N VAL A 276 7.94 -0.59 -6.26
CA VAL A 276 9.37 -0.80 -5.95
C VAL A 276 9.57 -1.42 -4.57
N MET A 277 8.68 -1.14 -3.63
CA MET A 277 8.68 -1.76 -2.30
C MET A 277 7.93 -3.10 -2.24
N GLY A 278 7.52 -3.65 -3.38
CA GLY A 278 6.82 -4.92 -3.47
C GLY A 278 5.41 -4.87 -2.88
N VAL A 279 4.78 -3.72 -2.80
CA VAL A 279 3.41 -3.56 -2.29
C VAL A 279 2.43 -3.46 -3.45
N PRO A 280 1.49 -4.39 -3.59
CA PRO A 280 0.43 -4.29 -4.58
C PRO A 280 -0.34 -2.98 -4.45
N SER A 281 -0.81 -2.44 -5.57
CA SER A 281 -1.55 -1.18 -5.55
C SER A 281 -2.72 -1.15 -6.53
N ILE A 282 -3.74 -0.35 -6.17
CA ILE A 282 -4.86 -0.01 -7.03
C ILE A 282 -4.67 1.43 -7.50
N THR A 283 -4.71 1.66 -8.79
CA THR A 283 -4.64 2.97 -9.45
C THR A 283 -5.76 3.10 -10.47
N THR A 284 -5.74 4.13 -11.30
CA THR A 284 -6.77 4.36 -12.32
C THR A 284 -6.15 4.53 -13.71
N ASN A 285 -6.97 4.38 -14.75
CA ASN A 285 -6.59 4.72 -16.13
C ASN A 285 -6.63 6.24 -16.43
N LEU A 286 -6.82 7.07 -15.40
CA LEU A 286 -6.60 8.52 -15.40
C LEU A 286 -5.33 8.91 -14.62
N SER A 287 -4.48 7.94 -14.33
CA SER A 287 -3.13 8.10 -13.78
C SER A 287 -2.10 7.73 -14.84
N GLY A 288 -1.07 8.56 -15.01
CA GLY A 288 0.03 8.27 -15.92
C GLY A 288 0.71 6.95 -15.64
N PHE A 289 0.90 6.60 -14.36
CA PHE A 289 1.41 5.30 -13.95
C PHE A 289 0.47 4.14 -14.36
N GLY A 290 -0.84 4.30 -14.19
CA GLY A 290 -1.81 3.29 -14.61
C GLY A 290 -1.75 3.04 -16.12
N CYS A 291 -1.77 4.09 -16.94
CA CYS A 291 -1.61 3.98 -18.39
C CYS A 291 -0.25 3.35 -18.77
N PHE A 292 0.83 3.75 -18.10
CA PHE A 292 2.15 3.18 -18.35
C PHE A 292 2.19 1.67 -18.09
N MET A 293 1.55 1.21 -17.02
CA MET A 293 1.48 -0.22 -16.71
C MET A 293 0.60 -0.99 -17.71
N GLU A 294 -0.52 -0.42 -18.18
CA GLU A 294 -1.34 -1.01 -19.25
C GLU A 294 -0.58 -1.13 -20.57
N ASP A 295 0.23 -0.13 -20.89
CA ASP A 295 1.02 -0.11 -22.13
C ASP A 295 2.19 -1.13 -22.10
N ASN A 296 2.76 -1.40 -20.93
CA ASN A 296 3.99 -2.21 -20.81
C ASN A 296 3.75 -3.64 -20.30
N ILE A 297 2.58 -3.97 -19.76
CA ILE A 297 2.27 -5.27 -19.16
C ILE A 297 0.98 -5.81 -19.77
N VAL A 298 0.98 -7.08 -20.16
CA VAL A 298 -0.21 -7.72 -20.75
C VAL A 298 -1.36 -7.80 -19.75
N ASN A 299 -1.07 -8.19 -18.50
CA ASN A 299 -2.05 -8.24 -17.42
C ASN A 299 -1.44 -7.66 -16.13
N PRO A 300 -1.58 -6.36 -15.87
CA PRO A 300 -1.03 -5.72 -14.68
C PRO A 300 -1.50 -6.34 -13.36
N GLN A 301 -2.71 -6.88 -13.32
CA GLN A 301 -3.30 -7.51 -12.12
C GLN A 301 -2.52 -8.74 -11.64
N ASP A 302 -1.91 -9.51 -12.56
CA ASP A 302 -1.05 -10.65 -12.21
C ASP A 302 0.21 -10.22 -11.44
N TYR A 303 0.63 -8.99 -11.64
CA TYR A 303 1.75 -8.34 -10.95
C TYR A 303 1.32 -7.51 -9.73
N GLY A 304 0.05 -7.52 -9.37
CA GLY A 304 -0.45 -6.77 -8.22
C GLY A 304 -0.74 -5.29 -8.51
N ILE A 305 -0.82 -4.92 -9.77
CA ILE A 305 -1.25 -3.58 -10.19
C ILE A 305 -2.68 -3.68 -10.69
N TYR A 306 -3.61 -3.12 -9.95
CA TYR A 306 -5.02 -3.12 -10.27
C TYR A 306 -5.41 -1.76 -10.84
N ILE A 307 -6.04 -1.73 -12.02
CA ILE A 307 -6.36 -0.48 -12.71
C ILE A 307 -7.87 -0.34 -12.80
N VAL A 308 -8.39 0.66 -12.10
CA VAL A 308 -9.81 1.02 -12.11
C VAL A 308 -10.09 1.90 -13.32
N ASP A 309 -11.12 1.57 -14.08
CA ASP A 309 -11.58 2.39 -15.20
C ASP A 309 -12.44 3.55 -14.67
N ARG A 310 -11.85 4.75 -14.71
CA ARG A 310 -12.55 6.02 -14.43
C ARG A 310 -12.78 6.88 -15.66
N ARG A 311 -12.30 6.42 -16.83
CA ARG A 311 -12.39 7.17 -18.07
C ARG A 311 -13.68 6.88 -18.83
N LEU A 312 -14.07 5.60 -18.90
CA LEU A 312 -15.19 5.14 -19.70
C LEU A 312 -16.39 4.68 -18.88
N LYS A 313 -16.20 4.44 -17.58
CA LYS A 313 -17.25 4.02 -16.65
C LYS A 313 -17.78 5.19 -15.83
N SER A 314 -19.01 5.05 -15.37
CA SER A 314 -19.61 5.96 -14.39
C SER A 314 -18.86 5.89 -13.04
N ALA A 315 -19.03 6.91 -12.21
CA ALA A 315 -18.46 6.91 -10.87
C ALA A 315 -18.92 5.70 -10.04
N GLU A 316 -20.19 5.31 -10.17
CA GLU A 316 -20.78 4.16 -9.49
C GLU A 316 -20.13 2.83 -9.91
N GLU A 317 -20.00 2.59 -11.20
CA GLU A 317 -19.33 1.40 -11.74
C GLU A 317 -17.85 1.35 -11.37
N SER A 318 -17.18 2.51 -11.34
CA SER A 318 -15.78 2.61 -10.91
C SER A 318 -15.61 2.29 -9.41
N MET A 319 -16.53 2.75 -8.56
CA MET A 319 -16.56 2.41 -7.13
C MET A 319 -16.82 0.93 -6.90
N ASP A 320 -17.72 0.32 -7.66
CA ASP A 320 -17.98 -1.12 -7.58
C ASP A 320 -16.77 -1.95 -8.04
N GLN A 321 -16.09 -1.53 -9.09
CA GLN A 321 -14.84 -2.15 -9.55
C GLN A 321 -13.74 -2.04 -8.49
N LEU A 322 -13.58 -0.87 -7.87
CA LEU A 322 -12.63 -0.64 -6.79
C LEU A 322 -12.93 -1.54 -5.58
N ALA A 323 -14.19 -1.58 -5.15
CA ALA A 323 -14.62 -2.45 -4.05
C ALA A 323 -14.41 -3.93 -4.37
N SER A 324 -14.62 -4.33 -5.63
CA SER A 324 -14.40 -5.71 -6.09
C SER A 324 -12.92 -6.09 -6.03
N TYR A 325 -12.00 -5.23 -6.49
CA TYR A 325 -10.57 -5.49 -6.40
C TYR A 325 -10.08 -5.60 -4.95
N MET A 326 -10.56 -4.73 -4.06
CA MET A 326 -10.26 -4.83 -2.63
C MET A 326 -10.80 -6.13 -2.02
N PHE A 327 -12.03 -6.52 -2.38
CA PHE A 327 -12.62 -7.77 -1.91
C PHE A 327 -11.87 -9.01 -2.42
N GLU A 328 -11.54 -9.08 -3.71
CA GLU A 328 -10.70 -10.14 -4.29
C GLU A 328 -9.34 -10.24 -3.59
N PHE A 329 -8.74 -9.09 -3.25
CA PHE A 329 -7.49 -9.06 -2.50
C PHE A 329 -7.65 -9.67 -1.10
N CYS A 330 -8.76 -9.40 -0.42
CA CYS A 330 -9.08 -10.00 0.88
C CYS A 330 -9.24 -11.53 0.82
N GLN A 331 -9.69 -12.07 -0.32
CA GLN A 331 -9.85 -13.53 -0.52
C GLN A 331 -8.51 -14.26 -0.75
N LYS A 332 -7.43 -13.55 -1.03
CA LYS A 332 -6.12 -14.16 -1.27
C LYS A 332 -5.55 -14.78 0.02
N THR A 333 -5.05 -16.01 -0.09
CA THR A 333 -4.29 -16.64 0.99
C THR A 333 -2.97 -15.91 1.26
N ARG A 334 -2.37 -16.11 2.43
CA ARG A 334 -1.05 -15.54 2.77
C ARG A 334 0.01 -15.87 1.71
N ARG A 335 0.04 -17.13 1.22
CA ARG A 335 0.98 -17.56 0.17
C ARG A 335 0.75 -16.80 -1.15
N GLN A 336 -0.50 -16.61 -1.54
CA GLN A 336 -0.82 -15.86 -2.77
C GLN A 336 -0.41 -14.39 -2.66
N ARG A 337 -0.60 -13.77 -1.49
CA ARG A 337 -0.14 -12.39 -1.25
C ARG A 337 1.39 -12.27 -1.30
N ILE A 338 2.13 -13.23 -0.70
CA ILE A 338 3.60 -13.26 -0.78
C ILE A 338 4.07 -13.38 -2.23
N ASN A 339 3.49 -14.31 -2.99
CA ASN A 339 3.82 -14.47 -4.41
C ASN A 339 3.52 -13.20 -5.22
N GLN A 340 2.40 -12.54 -4.94
CA GLN A 340 2.05 -11.29 -5.61
C GLN A 340 3.03 -10.17 -5.27
N ARG A 341 3.44 -10.03 -4.00
CA ARG A 341 4.49 -9.08 -3.60
C ARG A 341 5.81 -9.28 -4.34
N ASN A 342 6.25 -10.53 -4.48
CA ASN A 342 7.45 -10.88 -5.25
C ASN A 342 7.31 -10.50 -6.73
N ARG A 343 6.12 -10.65 -7.31
CA ARG A 343 5.86 -10.28 -8.70
C ARG A 343 5.82 -8.76 -8.87
N THR A 344 5.21 -8.05 -7.91
CA THR A 344 5.14 -6.59 -7.90
C THR A 344 6.55 -5.99 -7.88
N GLU A 345 7.42 -6.47 -7.00
CA GLU A 345 8.79 -5.98 -6.85
C GLU A 345 9.61 -6.14 -8.14
N ARG A 346 9.41 -7.22 -8.89
CA ARG A 346 10.09 -7.44 -10.19
C ARG A 346 9.81 -6.36 -11.24
N LEU A 347 8.75 -5.58 -11.08
CA LEU A 347 8.48 -4.43 -11.95
C LEU A 347 9.39 -3.23 -11.66
N SER A 348 10.23 -3.29 -10.64
CA SER A 348 11.13 -2.20 -10.26
C SER A 348 12.05 -1.79 -11.41
N ASP A 349 12.54 -2.77 -12.18
CA ASP A 349 13.46 -2.53 -13.30
C ASP A 349 12.86 -1.65 -14.40
N ILE A 350 11.55 -1.75 -14.65
CA ILE A 350 10.89 -0.91 -15.66
C ILE A 350 10.65 0.52 -15.17
N LEU A 351 10.76 0.76 -13.86
CA LEU A 351 10.60 2.07 -13.24
C LEU A 351 11.94 2.75 -12.93
N ASP A 352 13.08 2.07 -13.13
CA ASP A 352 14.39 2.63 -12.81
C ASP A 352 14.76 3.77 -13.78
N TRP A 353 15.32 4.83 -13.21
CA TRP A 353 15.92 5.93 -13.99
C TRP A 353 16.97 5.47 -15.00
N LYS A 354 17.65 4.36 -14.76
CA LYS A 354 18.57 3.78 -15.75
C LYS A 354 17.87 3.46 -17.08
N ARG A 355 16.66 2.92 -17.00
CA ARG A 355 15.85 2.61 -18.18
C ARG A 355 15.16 3.86 -18.72
N MET A 356 14.48 4.62 -17.84
CA MET A 356 13.77 5.83 -18.26
C MET A 356 14.72 6.91 -18.82
N GLY A 357 15.93 7.00 -18.27
CA GLY A 357 16.95 7.94 -18.74
C GLY A 357 17.34 7.77 -20.21
N ILE A 358 17.19 6.57 -20.76
CA ILE A 358 17.44 6.30 -22.19
C ILE A 358 16.48 7.12 -23.06
N GLU A 359 15.19 7.13 -22.72
CA GLU A 359 14.19 7.88 -23.46
C GLU A 359 14.43 9.40 -23.37
N TYR A 360 14.87 9.88 -22.20
CA TYR A 360 15.29 11.28 -22.05
C TYR A 360 16.51 11.62 -22.88
N MET A 361 17.50 10.72 -22.98
CA MET A 361 18.64 10.92 -23.85
C MET A 361 18.26 10.97 -25.34
N LYS A 362 17.36 10.08 -25.77
CA LYS A 362 16.81 10.08 -27.12
C LYS A 362 16.12 11.41 -27.46
N ALA A 363 15.30 11.91 -26.55
CA ALA A 363 14.62 13.20 -26.75
C ALA A 363 15.60 14.37 -26.87
N ARG A 364 16.68 14.38 -26.04
CA ARG A 364 17.77 15.37 -26.14
C ARG A 364 18.51 15.28 -27.47
N GLN A 365 18.83 14.08 -27.93
CA GLN A 365 19.47 13.87 -29.23
C GLN A 365 18.58 14.35 -30.39
N CYS A 366 17.26 14.12 -30.30
CA CYS A 366 16.31 14.63 -31.28
C CYS A 366 16.34 16.16 -31.31
N ALA A 367 16.36 16.83 -30.14
CA ALA A 367 16.46 18.30 -30.08
C ALA A 367 17.77 18.80 -30.70
N LEU A 368 18.91 18.17 -30.39
CA LEU A 368 20.20 18.54 -30.95
C LEU A 368 20.25 18.38 -32.47
N ARG A 369 19.67 17.30 -33.03
CA ARG A 369 19.58 17.11 -34.49
C ARG A 369 18.72 18.16 -35.17
N ARG A 370 17.64 18.59 -34.53
CA ARG A 370 16.80 19.67 -35.06
C ARG A 370 17.50 21.02 -35.04
N CYS A 371 18.26 21.31 -33.98
CA CYS A 371 19.01 22.56 -33.84
C CYS A 371 20.26 22.62 -34.72
N TYR A 372 20.95 21.48 -34.92
CA TYR A 372 22.24 21.37 -35.58
C TYR A 372 22.25 20.22 -36.60
N PRO A 373 21.44 20.29 -37.68
CA PRO A 373 21.27 19.19 -38.62
C PRO A 373 22.58 18.76 -39.29
N ASP A 374 23.46 19.72 -39.59
CA ASP A 374 24.73 19.45 -40.26
C ASP A 374 25.76 18.73 -39.40
N SER A 375 25.53 18.61 -38.11
CA SER A 375 26.47 17.99 -37.14
C SER A 375 26.15 16.52 -36.88
N PHE A 376 25.07 15.97 -37.43
CA PHE A 376 24.60 14.60 -37.22
C PHE A 376 24.41 13.90 -38.57
N ASP A 377 24.92 12.67 -38.66
CA ASP A 377 24.78 11.85 -39.87
C ASP A 377 23.33 11.37 -40.01
N ASP A 378 22.75 11.53 -41.20
CA ASP A 378 21.34 11.20 -41.51
C ASP A 378 21.00 9.69 -41.45
N SER A 379 22.00 8.85 -41.24
CA SER A 379 21.84 7.39 -41.26
C SER A 379 21.03 6.80 -40.07
N ALA A 380 20.75 7.57 -39.06
CA ALA A 380 19.93 7.15 -37.93
C ALA A 380 18.68 8.03 -37.80
N SER A 381 17.63 7.71 -38.56
CA SER A 381 16.30 8.27 -38.30
C SER A 381 15.84 7.87 -36.92
N PHE A 382 15.82 8.79 -35.98
CA PHE A 382 15.28 8.58 -34.67
C PHE A 382 13.94 9.32 -34.54
N SER A 383 12.84 8.57 -34.44
CA SER A 383 11.56 9.09 -33.96
C SER A 383 11.43 8.77 -32.46
N PRO A 384 11.16 9.75 -31.58
CA PRO A 384 10.83 9.48 -30.19
C PRO A 384 9.57 8.60 -30.04
N TYR A 385 8.78 8.51 -31.13
CA TYR A 385 7.62 7.63 -31.25
C TYR A 385 7.92 6.25 -31.82
N ASP A 386 9.10 6.01 -32.43
CA ASP A 386 9.57 4.65 -32.66
C ASP A 386 9.95 4.03 -31.32
N ARG A 387 8.91 3.80 -30.54
CA ARG A 387 8.98 2.70 -29.60
C ARG A 387 9.12 1.47 -30.47
N ASP A 388 10.24 0.77 -30.41
CA ASP A 388 10.25 -0.65 -30.71
C ASP A 388 8.91 -1.17 -30.19
N GLU A 389 8.14 -1.92 -30.99
CA GLU A 389 6.93 -2.57 -30.50
C GLU A 389 7.33 -3.31 -29.23
N HIS A 390 7.19 -2.64 -28.09
CA HIS A 390 7.66 -3.16 -26.84
C HIS A 390 6.82 -4.39 -26.60
N LEU A 391 7.45 -5.54 -26.75
CA LEU A 391 6.89 -6.79 -26.29
C LEU A 391 6.42 -6.55 -24.87
N LYS A 392 5.11 -6.41 -24.68
CA LYS A 392 4.52 -6.25 -23.35
C LYS A 392 5.02 -7.39 -22.49
N LEU A 393 5.40 -7.11 -21.26
CA LEU A 393 5.78 -8.16 -20.31
C LEU A 393 4.64 -9.18 -20.26
N SER A 394 4.96 -10.40 -20.66
CA SER A 394 4.03 -11.52 -20.64
C SER A 394 3.63 -11.85 -19.19
N ARG A 395 2.60 -12.67 -19.07
CA ARG A 395 2.18 -13.21 -17.76
C ARG A 395 3.40 -13.76 -17.00
N PRO A 396 3.58 -13.44 -15.69
CA PRO A 396 4.70 -13.95 -14.93
C PRO A 396 4.68 -15.48 -14.95
N GLN A 397 5.79 -16.09 -15.37
CA GLN A 397 5.91 -17.54 -15.31
C GLN A 397 5.85 -17.96 -13.84
N SER A 398 5.02 -18.95 -13.53
CA SER A 398 5.01 -19.59 -12.22
C SER A 398 6.40 -20.21 -11.98
N ILE A 399 6.89 -20.12 -10.76
CA ILE A 399 8.08 -20.86 -10.34
C ILE A 399 7.79 -22.35 -10.60
N PRO A 400 8.71 -23.12 -11.20
CA PRO A 400 8.52 -24.55 -11.37
C PRO A 400 8.10 -25.21 -10.05
N GLY A 401 6.99 -25.94 -10.06
CA GLY A 401 6.42 -26.54 -8.84
C GLY A 401 5.24 -25.81 -8.19
N THR A 402 4.78 -24.68 -8.76
CA THR A 402 3.52 -24.07 -8.29
C THR A 402 2.38 -24.56 -9.18
N PRO A 403 1.41 -25.35 -8.67
CA PRO A 403 0.26 -25.80 -9.48
C PRO A 403 -0.55 -24.59 -9.94
N LEU A 404 -0.90 -24.55 -11.22
CA LEU A 404 -1.89 -23.62 -11.75
C LEU A 404 -3.24 -23.95 -11.09
N ILE A 405 -3.91 -22.97 -10.52
CA ILE A 405 -5.27 -23.14 -10.02
C ILE A 405 -6.14 -23.49 -11.23
N GLY A 406 -6.69 -24.71 -11.25
CA GLY A 406 -7.54 -25.24 -12.33
C GLY A 406 -6.86 -26.18 -13.34
N ALA A 407 -5.58 -26.53 -13.17
CA ALA A 407 -4.95 -27.58 -13.98
C ALA A 407 -5.17 -28.94 -13.35
N ASP A 408 -5.68 -29.84 -14.17
CA ASP A 408 -5.87 -31.25 -13.82
C ASP A 408 -4.50 -31.88 -13.47
N LEU A 409 -4.36 -32.42 -12.28
CA LEU A 409 -3.10 -32.95 -11.73
C LEU A 409 -2.62 -34.23 -12.44
N SER A 410 -3.39 -34.76 -13.42
CA SER A 410 -3.09 -36.00 -14.11
C SER A 410 -1.99 -35.91 -15.19
N THR A 411 -1.45 -34.74 -15.49
CA THR A 411 -0.48 -34.51 -16.58
C THR A 411 0.95 -34.14 -16.14
N TYR A 412 1.26 -34.23 -14.87
CA TYR A 412 2.63 -33.93 -14.39
C TYR A 412 3.43 -35.23 -14.24
N ASP A 413 4.40 -35.41 -15.15
CA ASP A 413 5.41 -36.47 -15.07
C ASP A 413 6.36 -36.20 -13.89
N LEU A 414 6.21 -36.94 -12.80
CA LEU A 414 7.01 -36.86 -11.58
C LEU A 414 8.47 -37.32 -11.76
N ALA A 415 8.84 -37.78 -12.94
CA ALA A 415 10.18 -38.30 -13.22
C ALA A 415 11.25 -37.21 -13.52
N ALA A 416 10.84 -35.96 -13.73
CA ALA A 416 11.77 -34.86 -14.06
C ALA A 416 12.35 -34.12 -12.86
N LEU A 417 12.08 -34.53 -11.62
CA LEU A 417 12.51 -33.85 -10.37
C LEU A 417 13.70 -34.51 -9.66
N SER A 418 14.46 -35.38 -10.33
CA SER A 418 15.75 -35.80 -9.78
C SER A 418 16.83 -34.80 -10.18
N ILE A 419 17.02 -33.76 -9.43
CA ILE A 419 18.22 -32.94 -9.46
C ILE A 419 19.21 -33.59 -8.50
N SER A 420 20.30 -34.05 -9.10
CA SER A 420 21.54 -34.49 -8.47
C SER A 420 22.02 -33.54 -7.37
N ALA A 421 22.53 -34.14 -6.33
CA ALA A 421 23.19 -33.57 -5.15
C ALA A 421 24.20 -32.45 -5.43
#